data_d1017475f9008fb7829caf4188f21061
#
_entry.id   d1017475f9008fb7829caf4188f21061
#
_cell.length_a   1.000
_cell.length_b   1.000
_cell.length_c   1.000
_cell.angle_alpha   90.00
_cell.angle_beta   90.00
_cell.angle_gamma   90.00
#
_symmetry.space_group_name_H-M   'P 1'
#
loop_
_entity.id
_entity.type
_entity.pdbx_description
1 polymer ?
#
loop_
_entity_poly.entity_id
_entity_poly.type
_entity_poly.pdbx_seq_one_letter_code
_entity_poly.pdbx_strand_id
1 'polypeptide(L)'
;MEMKTKVEADEGKQEICITREFDLPVELLFKAYEEPGLIEEWMGTKVVKLENKAHGGYRFETSDAGGNVVFSANGVIHEFKANQRIIRTFEMENTPFPVQLEFLEFEKLTENTSRLDILMIFKSGAYRDQLLKMPFAKGINMAHNRLQDIAGKIKNI
;
A
#
# COMPACT_ATOMS: atom_id res chain seq x y z
N MET A 1 -10.21 11.50 17.77
CA MET A 1 -9.08 10.56 17.98
C MET A 1 -8.28 10.45 16.70
N GLU A 2 -7.00 10.67 16.80
CA GLU A 2 -6.12 10.53 15.65
C GLU A 2 -5.85 9.05 15.36
N MET A 3 -6.14 8.62 14.14
CA MET A 3 -5.87 7.26 13.69
C MET A 3 -4.44 7.18 13.19
N LYS A 4 -3.71 6.17 13.62
CA LYS A 4 -2.30 5.98 13.25
C LYS A 4 -2.08 4.62 12.62
N THR A 5 -1.12 4.56 11.71
CA THR A 5 -0.66 3.31 11.16
C THR A 5 0.25 2.62 12.17
N LYS A 6 -0.06 1.36 12.48
CA LYS A 6 0.78 0.52 13.33
C LYS A 6 1.65 -0.36 12.45
N VAL A 7 2.95 -0.40 12.75
CA VAL A 7 3.90 -1.26 12.06
C VAL A 7 4.50 -2.21 13.09
N GLU A 8 4.32 -3.52 12.88
CA GLU A 8 4.84 -4.55 13.78
C GLU A 8 5.81 -5.44 13.03
N ALA A 9 7.00 -5.63 13.59
CA ALA A 9 8.06 -6.42 12.98
C ALA A 9 8.83 -7.16 14.09
N ASP A 10 8.35 -8.33 14.45
CA ASP A 10 8.97 -9.13 15.51
C ASP A 10 10.37 -9.56 15.12
N GLU A 11 11.28 -9.53 16.09
CA GLU A 11 12.68 -9.91 15.90
C GLU A 11 12.79 -11.36 15.39
N GLY A 12 13.69 -11.59 14.46
CA GLY A 12 13.96 -12.92 13.91
C GLY A 12 12.98 -13.42 12.86
N LYS A 13 11.98 -12.62 12.50
CA LYS A 13 11.02 -12.97 11.45
C LYS A 13 11.34 -12.28 10.14
N GLN A 14 10.70 -12.72 9.06
CA GLN A 14 10.89 -12.16 7.72
C GLN A 14 9.65 -11.43 7.22
N GLU A 15 8.78 -10.98 8.14
CA GLU A 15 7.54 -10.30 7.79
C GLU A 15 7.37 -8.98 8.52
N ILE A 16 6.56 -8.10 7.93
CA ILE A 16 6.09 -6.85 8.56
C ILE A 16 4.57 -6.88 8.50
N CYS A 17 3.93 -6.59 9.63
CA CYS A 17 2.48 -6.42 9.71
C CYS A 17 2.14 -4.95 9.87
N ILE A 18 1.24 -4.45 9.03
CA ILE A 18 0.79 -3.06 9.05
C ILE A 18 -0.72 -3.06 9.29
N THR A 19 -1.18 -2.28 10.25
CA THR A 19 -2.60 -2.16 10.56
C THR A 19 -2.98 -0.69 10.66
N ARG A 20 -4.08 -0.31 10.04
CA ARG A 20 -4.61 1.05 10.12
C ARG A 20 -6.12 1.05 10.05
N GLU A 21 -6.78 1.75 10.97
CA GLU A 21 -8.20 2.05 10.88
C GLU A 21 -8.39 3.39 10.17
N PHE A 22 -9.45 3.47 9.36
CA PHE A 22 -9.78 4.66 8.58
C PHE A 22 -11.20 5.12 8.89
N ASP A 23 -11.39 6.43 8.92
CA ASP A 23 -12.72 7.04 8.98
C ASP A 23 -13.30 7.12 7.58
N LEU A 24 -13.44 5.95 6.95
CA LEU A 24 -13.91 5.77 5.58
C LEU A 24 -14.73 4.48 5.50
N PRO A 25 -15.81 4.46 4.71
CA PRO A 25 -16.46 3.20 4.36
C PRO A 25 -15.46 2.28 3.67
N VAL A 26 -15.58 0.97 3.86
CA VAL A 26 -14.66 -0.01 3.26
C VAL A 26 -14.61 0.10 1.74
N GLU A 27 -15.73 0.41 1.12
CA GLU A 27 -15.83 0.58 -0.34
C GLU A 27 -14.93 1.73 -0.83
N LEU A 28 -14.88 2.81 -0.07
CA LEU A 28 -14.08 3.98 -0.42
C LEU A 28 -12.59 3.73 -0.11
N LEU A 29 -12.28 3.05 0.98
CA LEU A 29 -10.92 2.62 1.29
C LEU A 29 -10.38 1.71 0.18
N PHE A 30 -11.17 0.72 -0.25
CA PHE A 30 -10.78 -0.19 -1.32
C PHE A 30 -10.59 0.56 -2.64
N LYS A 31 -11.45 1.51 -2.94
CA LYS A 31 -11.38 2.34 -4.14
C LYS A 31 -10.07 3.11 -4.23
N ALA A 32 -9.50 3.52 -3.10
CA ALA A 32 -8.20 4.18 -3.06
C ALA A 32 -7.04 3.28 -3.51
N TYR A 33 -7.24 1.97 -3.48
CA TYR A 33 -6.28 0.98 -3.99
C TYR A 33 -6.64 0.47 -5.39
N GLU A 34 -7.82 0.78 -5.88
CA GLU A 34 -8.34 0.31 -7.15
C GLU A 34 -8.23 1.34 -8.26
N GLU A 35 -8.55 2.59 -8.00
CA GLU A 35 -8.60 3.63 -9.03
C GLU A 35 -7.24 4.30 -9.22
N PRO A 36 -6.71 4.28 -10.47
CA PRO A 36 -5.40 4.87 -10.76
C PRO A 36 -5.28 6.34 -10.32
N GLY A 37 -6.31 7.15 -10.57
CA GLY A 37 -6.30 8.57 -10.19
C GLY A 37 -6.15 8.78 -8.69
N LEU A 38 -6.82 7.98 -7.88
CA LEU A 38 -6.71 8.06 -6.42
C LEU A 38 -5.35 7.59 -5.95
N ILE A 39 -4.86 6.48 -6.51
CA ILE A 39 -3.52 5.95 -6.17
C ILE A 39 -2.46 7.02 -6.44
N GLU A 40 -2.52 7.68 -7.58
CA GLU A 40 -1.58 8.73 -7.94
C GLU A 40 -1.56 9.87 -6.93
N GLU A 41 -2.73 10.24 -6.43
CA GLU A 41 -2.82 11.34 -5.47
C GLU A 41 -2.24 10.98 -4.10
N TRP A 42 -2.66 9.86 -3.50
CA TRP A 42 -2.21 9.57 -2.15
C TRP A 42 -0.82 8.93 -2.07
N MET A 43 -0.39 8.21 -3.10
CA MET A 43 0.95 7.63 -3.13
C MET A 43 2.00 8.58 -3.71
N GLY A 44 1.56 9.62 -4.42
CA GLY A 44 2.50 10.54 -5.07
C GLY A 44 3.29 9.86 -6.19
N THR A 45 2.62 9.01 -6.97
CA THR A 45 3.25 8.22 -8.03
C THR A 45 2.40 8.28 -9.29
N LYS A 46 2.96 7.85 -10.42
CA LYS A 46 2.22 7.69 -11.66
C LYS A 46 1.89 6.23 -11.85
N VAL A 47 0.65 5.91 -12.15
CA VAL A 47 0.21 4.55 -12.47
C VAL A 47 0.43 4.32 -13.97
N VAL A 48 1.51 3.61 -14.29
CA VAL A 48 1.86 3.30 -15.70
C VAL A 48 1.01 2.15 -16.21
N LYS A 49 0.73 1.16 -15.33
CA LYS A 49 -0.05 -0.02 -15.65
C LYS A 49 -0.78 -0.46 -14.38
N LEU A 50 -2.02 -0.89 -14.53
CA LEU A 50 -2.78 -1.47 -13.44
C LEU A 50 -3.91 -2.34 -13.99
N GLU A 51 -3.70 -3.65 -13.93
CA GLU A 51 -4.68 -4.65 -14.34
C GLU A 51 -5.25 -5.32 -13.10
N ASN A 52 -6.36 -4.80 -12.60
CA ASN A 52 -6.99 -5.25 -11.34
C ASN A 52 -7.75 -6.55 -11.53
N LYS A 53 -7.02 -7.65 -11.66
CA LYS A 53 -7.57 -8.99 -11.84
C LYS A 53 -6.50 -10.02 -11.50
N ALA A 54 -6.92 -11.27 -11.29
CA ALA A 54 -5.97 -12.37 -11.10
C ALA A 54 -5.00 -12.45 -12.28
N HIS A 55 -3.72 -12.52 -11.97
CA HIS A 55 -2.59 -12.57 -12.90
C HIS A 55 -2.36 -11.28 -13.70
N GLY A 56 -3.04 -10.19 -13.32
CA GLY A 56 -2.80 -8.87 -13.90
C GLY A 56 -1.52 -8.26 -13.35
N GLY A 57 -0.83 -7.47 -14.19
CA GLY A 57 0.38 -6.77 -13.78
C GLY A 57 0.11 -5.33 -13.39
N TYR A 58 1.05 -4.75 -12.65
CA TYR A 58 1.01 -3.32 -12.35
C TYR A 58 2.41 -2.72 -12.32
N ARG A 59 2.48 -1.42 -12.59
CA ARG A 59 3.74 -0.68 -12.53
C ARG A 59 3.49 0.78 -12.17
N PHE A 60 4.24 1.27 -11.18
CA PHE A 60 4.20 2.66 -10.72
C PHE A 60 5.55 3.32 -10.92
N GLU A 61 5.55 4.62 -11.27
CA GLU A 61 6.77 5.41 -11.41
C GLU A 61 6.62 6.72 -10.65
N THR A 62 7.63 7.05 -9.86
CA THR A 62 7.69 8.33 -9.14
C THR A 62 8.83 9.16 -9.72
N SER A 63 8.54 10.41 -10.10
CA SER A 63 9.52 11.31 -10.70
C SER A 63 9.83 12.48 -9.76
N ASP A 64 11.04 13.04 -9.90
CA ASP A 64 11.40 14.27 -9.21
C ASP A 64 10.85 15.50 -9.93
N ALA A 65 11.14 16.69 -9.41
CA ALA A 65 10.67 17.96 -9.99
C ALA A 65 11.20 18.19 -11.41
N GLY A 66 12.33 17.57 -11.76
CA GLY A 66 12.94 17.68 -13.09
C GLY A 66 12.39 16.68 -14.10
N GLY A 67 11.45 15.82 -13.69
CA GLY A 67 10.87 14.80 -14.55
C GLY A 67 11.67 13.49 -14.62
N ASN A 68 12.71 13.35 -13.81
CA ASN A 68 13.52 12.12 -13.78
C ASN A 68 12.85 11.10 -12.90
N VAL A 69 12.74 9.84 -13.39
CA VAL A 69 12.19 8.74 -12.60
C VAL A 69 13.18 8.38 -11.50
N VAL A 70 12.78 8.57 -10.24
CA VAL A 70 13.62 8.29 -9.08
C VAL A 70 13.22 7.02 -8.35
N PHE A 71 12.03 6.48 -8.63
CA PHE A 71 11.53 5.26 -8.02
C PHE A 71 10.58 4.58 -8.99
N SER A 72 10.72 3.27 -9.12
CA SER A 72 9.79 2.45 -9.91
C SER A 72 9.50 1.17 -9.17
N ALA A 73 8.25 0.73 -9.21
CA ALA A 73 7.82 -0.52 -8.61
C ALA A 73 6.90 -1.26 -9.57
N ASN A 74 6.93 -2.59 -9.49
CA ASN A 74 6.06 -3.43 -10.29
C ASN A 74 5.63 -4.66 -9.49
N GLY A 75 4.65 -5.38 -10.02
CA GLY A 75 4.22 -6.62 -9.42
C GLY A 75 3.16 -7.32 -10.24
N VAL A 76 2.70 -8.44 -9.71
CA VAL A 76 1.62 -9.25 -10.27
C VAL A 76 0.56 -9.43 -9.20
N ILE A 77 -0.70 -9.23 -9.56
CA ILE A 77 -1.84 -9.42 -8.68
C ILE A 77 -2.26 -10.89 -8.81
N HIS A 78 -2.38 -11.57 -7.67
CA HIS A 78 -2.83 -12.98 -7.64
C HIS A 78 -4.31 -13.10 -7.27
N GLU A 79 -4.79 -12.22 -6.41
CA GLU A 79 -6.21 -12.17 -6.06
C GLU A 79 -6.65 -10.72 -5.95
N PHE A 80 -7.79 -10.41 -6.53
CA PHE A 80 -8.39 -9.08 -6.46
C PHE A 80 -9.88 -9.27 -6.17
N LYS A 81 -10.25 -9.15 -4.90
CA LYS A 81 -11.63 -9.35 -4.44
C LYS A 81 -12.17 -8.04 -3.90
N ALA A 82 -13.11 -7.45 -4.61
CA ALA A 82 -13.65 -6.12 -4.31
C ALA A 82 -14.08 -5.99 -2.84
N ASN A 83 -13.60 -4.94 -2.20
CA ASN A 83 -13.88 -4.56 -0.83
C ASN A 83 -13.42 -5.57 0.23
N GLN A 84 -12.60 -6.56 -0.16
CA GLN A 84 -12.16 -7.62 0.74
C GLN A 84 -10.65 -7.86 0.74
N ARG A 85 -10.05 -8.12 -0.43
CA ARG A 85 -8.65 -8.58 -0.44
C ARG A 85 -7.92 -8.29 -1.74
N ILE A 86 -6.64 -7.96 -1.59
CA ILE A 86 -5.70 -7.93 -2.70
C ILE A 86 -4.48 -8.74 -2.26
N ILE A 87 -4.08 -9.72 -3.07
CA ILE A 87 -2.83 -10.47 -2.88
C ILE A 87 -1.97 -10.18 -4.09
N ARG A 88 -0.74 -9.70 -3.84
CA ARG A 88 0.14 -9.30 -4.93
C ARG A 88 1.61 -9.41 -4.54
N THR A 89 2.47 -9.46 -5.56
CA THR A 89 3.90 -9.26 -5.37
C THR A 89 4.21 -7.77 -5.51
N PHE A 90 5.36 -7.36 -4.98
CA PHE A 90 5.85 -5.98 -5.07
C PHE A 90 7.37 -6.02 -5.21
N GLU A 91 7.88 -5.35 -6.24
CA GLU A 91 9.33 -5.25 -6.48
C GLU A 91 9.71 -3.80 -6.68
N MET A 92 10.70 -3.33 -5.94
CA MET A 92 11.30 -2.02 -6.15
C MET A 92 12.43 -2.16 -7.16
N GLU A 93 12.25 -1.58 -8.36
CA GLU A 93 13.23 -1.69 -9.44
C GLU A 93 14.52 -0.92 -9.11
N ASN A 94 15.64 -1.44 -9.60
CA ASN A 94 16.96 -0.82 -9.45
C ASN A 94 17.39 -0.66 -7.99
N THR A 95 16.95 -1.59 -7.13
CA THR A 95 17.35 -1.65 -5.72
C THR A 95 17.85 -3.06 -5.41
N PRO A 96 18.58 -3.25 -4.31
CA PRO A 96 18.99 -4.60 -3.90
C PRO A 96 17.86 -5.44 -3.28
N PHE A 97 16.66 -4.86 -3.09
CA PHE A 97 15.55 -5.58 -2.47
C PHE A 97 14.89 -6.56 -3.45
N PRO A 98 14.82 -7.86 -3.09
CA PRO A 98 14.07 -8.83 -3.90
C PRO A 98 12.57 -8.60 -3.85
N VAL A 99 11.85 -9.29 -4.72
CA VAL A 99 10.39 -9.30 -4.73
C VAL A 99 9.85 -9.70 -3.35
N GLN A 100 8.84 -8.98 -2.87
CA GLN A 100 8.13 -9.31 -1.65
C GLN A 100 6.69 -9.68 -1.97
N LEU A 101 6.06 -10.45 -1.08
CA LEU A 101 4.67 -10.87 -1.20
C LEU A 101 3.84 -10.05 -0.23
N GLU A 102 2.70 -9.53 -0.70
CA GLU A 102 1.82 -8.69 0.10
C GLU A 102 0.40 -9.23 0.13
N PHE A 103 -0.16 -9.32 1.33
CA PHE A 103 -1.56 -9.66 1.57
C PHE A 103 -2.24 -8.42 2.16
N LEU A 104 -3.17 -7.83 1.42
CA LEU A 104 -3.94 -6.67 1.87
C LEU A 104 -5.37 -7.14 2.18
N GLU A 105 -5.76 -7.03 3.44
CA GLU A 105 -7.11 -7.39 3.90
C GLU A 105 -7.87 -6.12 4.27
N PHE A 106 -9.05 -5.96 3.68
CA PHE A 106 -9.93 -4.81 3.91
C PHE A 106 -11.13 -5.29 4.72
N GLU A 107 -11.39 -4.65 5.85
CA GLU A 107 -12.47 -5.05 6.74
C GLU A 107 -13.41 -3.89 7.03
N LYS A 108 -14.71 -4.14 6.87
CA LYS A 108 -15.74 -3.19 7.28
C LYS A 108 -15.90 -3.26 8.80
N LEU A 109 -15.72 -2.14 9.48
CA LEU A 109 -15.96 -2.05 10.93
C LEU A 109 -17.36 -1.52 11.22
N THR A 110 -17.72 -0.41 10.58
CA THR A 110 -19.06 0.17 10.61
C THR A 110 -19.41 0.60 9.19
N GLU A 111 -20.58 1.20 9.00
CA GLU A 111 -20.98 1.76 7.70
C GLU A 111 -19.99 2.81 7.21
N ASN A 112 -19.33 3.54 8.11
CA ASN A 112 -18.47 4.67 7.80
C ASN A 112 -17.01 4.48 8.21
N THR A 113 -16.65 3.33 8.79
CA THR A 113 -15.27 3.06 9.22
C THR A 113 -14.82 1.69 8.74
N SER A 114 -13.51 1.57 8.55
CA SER A 114 -12.91 0.37 8.01
C SER A 114 -11.50 0.17 8.53
N ARG A 115 -10.93 -1.02 8.29
CA ARG A 115 -9.56 -1.34 8.69
C ARG A 115 -8.84 -2.01 7.53
N LEU A 116 -7.56 -1.65 7.38
CA LEU A 116 -6.65 -2.28 6.45
C LEU A 116 -5.58 -3.01 7.26
N ASP A 117 -5.41 -4.30 6.97
CA ASP A 117 -4.34 -5.13 7.50
C ASP A 117 -3.46 -5.56 6.34
N ILE A 118 -2.16 -5.27 6.41
CA ILE A 118 -1.20 -5.66 5.38
C ILE A 118 -0.17 -6.58 6.01
N LEU A 119 0.02 -7.75 5.40
CA LEU A 119 1.13 -8.64 5.73
C LEU A 119 2.11 -8.62 4.57
N MET A 120 3.35 -8.20 4.84
CA MET A 120 4.44 -8.21 3.87
C MET A 120 5.42 -9.30 4.24
N ILE A 121 5.73 -10.19 3.28
CA ILE A 121 6.68 -11.28 3.48
C ILE A 121 7.89 -11.06 2.57
N PHE A 122 9.07 -11.04 3.17
CA PHE A 122 10.35 -10.78 2.50
C PHE A 122 11.11 -12.08 2.27
N LYS A 123 12.04 -12.06 1.32
CA LYS A 123 12.89 -13.21 1.03
C LYS A 123 13.67 -13.68 2.27
N SER A 124 14.05 -12.74 3.15
CA SER A 124 14.79 -13.04 4.37
C SER A 124 14.56 -11.97 5.42
N GLY A 125 14.84 -12.28 6.68
CA GLY A 125 14.82 -11.32 7.76
C GLY A 125 15.82 -10.18 7.55
N ALA A 126 16.96 -10.45 6.92
CA ALA A 126 17.96 -9.43 6.63
C ALA A 126 17.43 -8.34 5.70
N TYR A 127 16.69 -8.69 4.65
CA TYR A 127 16.08 -7.71 3.76
C TYR A 127 15.00 -6.92 4.45
N ARG A 128 14.18 -7.57 5.27
CA ARG A 128 13.19 -6.90 6.10
C ARG A 128 13.85 -5.86 7.01
N ASP A 129 14.92 -6.26 7.69
CA ASP A 129 15.62 -5.38 8.63
C ASP A 129 16.25 -4.18 7.91
N GLN A 130 16.74 -4.37 6.69
CA GLN A 130 17.26 -3.26 5.88
C GLN A 130 16.16 -2.25 5.56
N LEU A 131 14.96 -2.71 5.21
CA LEU A 131 13.84 -1.82 4.94
C LEU A 131 13.44 -1.04 6.20
N LEU A 132 13.46 -1.70 7.36
CA LEU A 132 13.11 -1.06 8.63
C LEU A 132 14.14 -0.01 9.10
N LYS A 133 15.37 -0.06 8.60
CA LYS A 133 16.38 0.96 8.87
C LYS A 133 16.11 2.28 8.14
N MET A 134 15.33 2.23 7.06
CA MET A 134 14.83 3.40 6.38
C MET A 134 13.65 3.95 7.18
N PRO A 135 13.23 5.21 6.99
CA PRO A 135 12.07 5.75 7.72
C PRO A 135 10.74 5.18 7.20
N PHE A 136 10.63 3.85 7.23
CA PHE A 136 9.50 3.10 6.65
C PHE A 136 8.19 3.37 7.39
N ALA A 137 8.19 3.23 8.72
CA ALA A 137 6.97 3.42 9.52
C ALA A 137 6.44 4.84 9.38
N LYS A 138 7.32 5.84 9.40
CA LYS A 138 6.95 7.24 9.21
C LYS A 138 6.38 7.47 7.81
N GLY A 139 7.01 6.91 6.79
CA GLY A 139 6.58 7.06 5.40
C GLY A 139 5.21 6.46 5.14
N ILE A 140 4.95 5.26 5.63
CA ILE A 140 3.65 4.60 5.45
C ILE A 140 2.55 5.32 6.23
N ASN A 141 2.86 5.82 7.43
CA ASN A 141 1.89 6.59 8.20
C ASN A 141 1.51 7.89 7.47
N MET A 142 2.48 8.59 6.92
CA MET A 142 2.23 9.81 6.13
C MET A 142 1.39 9.52 4.88
N ALA A 143 1.69 8.43 4.18
CA ALA A 143 0.93 8.03 2.99
C ALA A 143 -0.52 7.70 3.36
N HIS A 144 -0.74 6.96 4.45
CA HIS A 144 -2.08 6.65 4.93
C HIS A 144 -2.84 7.89 5.37
N ASN A 145 -2.15 8.88 5.96
CA ASN A 145 -2.78 10.16 6.30
C ASN A 145 -3.27 10.88 5.05
N ARG A 146 -2.47 10.88 3.97
CA ARG A 146 -2.88 11.46 2.70
C ARG A 146 -4.08 10.72 2.11
N LEU A 147 -4.07 9.40 2.18
CA LEU A 147 -5.20 8.58 1.72
C LEU A 147 -6.48 8.96 2.46
N GLN A 148 -6.41 9.07 3.79
CA GLN A 148 -7.54 9.47 4.62
C GLN A 148 -8.07 10.84 4.20
N ASP A 149 -7.19 11.81 3.99
CA ASP A 149 -7.57 13.17 3.61
C ASP A 149 -8.21 13.22 2.23
N ILE A 150 -7.60 12.56 1.25
CA ILE A 150 -8.08 12.57 -0.14
C ILE A 150 -9.41 11.84 -0.27
N ALA A 151 -9.50 10.62 0.27
CA ALA A 151 -10.73 9.84 0.20
C ALA A 151 -11.84 10.45 1.08
N GLY A 152 -11.46 11.07 2.20
CA GLY A 152 -12.39 11.75 3.07
C GLY A 152 -13.12 12.91 2.39
N LYS A 153 -12.47 13.60 1.47
CA LYS A 153 -13.09 14.67 0.69
C LYS A 153 -14.19 14.12 -0.23
N ILE A 154 -13.97 12.94 -0.80
CA ILE A 154 -14.95 12.26 -1.66
C ILE A 154 -16.15 11.82 -0.82
N LYS A 155 -15.90 11.30 0.37
CA LYS A 155 -16.94 10.87 1.31
C LYS A 155 -17.93 11.99 1.65
N ASN A 156 -17.46 13.24 1.69
CA ASN A 156 -18.25 14.39 2.11
C ASN A 156 -18.94 15.14 0.96
N ILE A 157 -18.92 14.60 -0.26
CA ILE A 157 -19.63 15.17 -1.41
C ILE A 157 -21.10 14.73 -1.44
#